data_08d39e2d6fddc5c7ea5eb5f966d74be9
#
_entry.id   08d39e2d6fddc5c7ea5eb5f966d74be9
#
_cell.length_a   1.000
_cell.length_b   1.000
_cell.length_c   1.000
_cell.angle_alpha   90.00
_cell.angle_beta   90.00
_cell.angle_gamma   90.00
#
_symmetry.space_group_name_H-M   'P 1'
#
loop_
_entity.id
_entity.type
_entity.pdbx_description
1 polymer ?
#
loop_
_entity_poly.entity_id
_entity_poly.type
_entity_poly.pdbx_seq_one_letter_code
_entity_poly.pdbx_strand_id
1 'polypeptide(L)'
;MNADERRFAVLRAIVSDYVSTQEPVGSKVIVDRHNLGVSSATVRNDMAALEDDGLIAQPHTSAGRVPTDKGYRLFVDRLAQVKPLSAAERRAVQAFLDGAVDLDDVLRRS
;
A
#
# COMPACT_ATOMS: atom_id res chain seq x y z
N MET A 1 11.01 12.50 11.03
CA MET A 1 10.62 11.18 10.51
C MET A 1 11.87 10.40 10.15
N ASN A 2 12.07 9.20 10.73
CA ASN A 2 13.22 8.38 10.39
C ASN A 2 13.00 7.62 9.08
N ALA A 3 14.05 6.93 8.62
CA ALA A 3 13.97 6.22 7.32
C ALA A 3 12.88 5.14 7.31
N ASP A 4 12.72 4.41 8.39
CA ASP A 4 11.70 3.36 8.47
C ASP A 4 10.30 3.93 8.43
N GLU A 5 10.06 5.01 9.17
CA GLU A 5 8.77 5.69 9.14
C GLU A 5 8.47 6.26 7.76
N ARG A 6 9.48 6.83 7.11
CA ARG A 6 9.32 7.39 5.78
C ARG A 6 9.02 6.30 4.75
N ARG A 7 9.73 5.17 4.82
CA ARG A 7 9.47 4.05 3.92
C ARG A 7 8.07 3.50 4.11
N PHE A 8 7.63 3.39 5.35
CA PHE A 8 6.25 2.97 5.61
C PHE A 8 5.25 3.99 5.05
N ALA A 9 5.52 5.27 5.17
CA ALA A 9 4.66 6.30 4.60
C ALA A 9 4.59 6.20 3.07
N VAL A 10 5.69 5.87 2.42
CA VAL A 10 5.71 5.62 0.96
C VAL A 10 4.87 4.39 0.63
N LEU A 11 5.03 3.30 1.36
CA LEU A 11 4.22 2.09 1.16
C LEU A 11 2.73 2.40 1.33
N ARG A 12 2.38 3.12 2.38
CA ARG A 12 1.00 3.51 2.65
C ARG A 12 0.42 4.35 1.50
N ALA A 13 1.22 5.26 0.96
CA ALA A 13 0.81 6.07 -0.18
C ALA A 13 0.53 5.21 -1.42
N ILE A 14 1.42 4.24 -1.69
CA ILE A 14 1.25 3.32 -2.81
C ILE A 14 -0.01 2.48 -2.64
N VAL A 15 -0.22 1.91 -1.46
CA VAL A 15 -1.41 1.10 -1.19
C VAL A 15 -2.67 1.94 -1.35
N SER A 16 -2.69 3.12 -0.75
CA SER A 16 -3.85 4.01 -0.80
C SER A 16 -4.21 4.42 -2.23
N ASP A 17 -3.21 4.85 -3.00
CA ASP A 17 -3.45 5.28 -4.37
C ASP A 17 -3.85 4.12 -5.26
N TYR A 18 -3.20 2.97 -5.10
CA TYR A 18 -3.54 1.80 -5.91
C TYR A 18 -4.95 1.30 -5.63
N VAL A 19 -5.37 1.30 -4.38
CA VAL A 19 -6.74 0.92 -4.02
C VAL A 19 -7.76 1.84 -4.69
N SER A 20 -7.45 3.13 -4.73
CA SER A 20 -8.36 4.12 -5.31
C SER A 20 -8.41 4.07 -6.83
N THR A 21 -7.26 3.90 -7.49
CA THR A 21 -7.16 4.06 -8.94
C THR A 21 -7.00 2.75 -9.70
N GLN A 22 -6.54 1.69 -9.03
CA GLN A 22 -6.17 0.41 -9.65
C GLN A 22 -5.08 0.57 -10.70
N GLU A 23 -4.29 1.65 -10.60
CA GLU A 23 -3.19 1.94 -11.50
C GLU A 23 -1.87 1.95 -10.75
N PRO A 24 -0.76 1.51 -11.39
CA PRO A 24 0.56 1.60 -10.77
C PRO A 24 0.90 3.03 -10.37
N VAL A 25 1.61 3.16 -9.26
CA VAL A 25 1.89 4.46 -8.62
C VAL A 25 3.34 4.84 -8.84
N GLY A 26 3.57 6.03 -9.41
CA GLY A 26 4.91 6.57 -9.62
C GLY A 26 5.36 7.47 -8.48
N SER A 27 6.67 7.69 -8.38
CA SER A 27 7.25 8.53 -7.33
C SER A 27 6.74 9.96 -7.38
N LYS A 28 6.51 10.48 -8.57
CA LYS A 28 6.01 11.85 -8.74
C LYS A 28 4.61 12.02 -8.16
N VAL A 29 3.76 11.02 -8.37
CA VAL A 29 2.40 11.04 -7.82
C VAL A 29 2.46 11.06 -6.29
N ILE A 30 3.35 10.27 -5.71
CA ILE A 30 3.52 10.24 -4.25
C ILE A 30 3.94 11.60 -3.72
N VAL A 31 4.93 12.22 -4.36
CA VAL A 31 5.41 13.54 -3.95
C VAL A 31 4.29 14.58 -4.07
N ASP A 32 3.57 14.57 -5.18
CA ASP A 32 2.55 15.59 -5.46
C ASP A 32 1.32 15.43 -4.57
N ARG A 33 0.91 14.20 -4.28
CA ARG A 33 -0.33 13.94 -3.55
C ARG A 33 -0.17 13.82 -2.04
N HIS A 34 0.96 13.28 -1.61
CA HIS A 34 1.11 12.87 -0.20
C HIS A 34 2.04 13.78 0.61
N ASN A 35 2.75 14.68 -0.03
CA ASN A 35 3.58 15.68 0.63
C ASN A 35 4.37 15.13 1.82
N LEU A 36 5.28 14.19 1.54
CA LEU A 36 6.09 13.57 2.59
C LEU A 36 7.27 14.45 3.04
N GLY A 37 7.42 15.64 2.46
CA GLY A 37 8.49 16.56 2.83
C GLY A 37 9.85 16.16 2.28
N VAL A 38 9.91 15.30 1.27
CA VAL A 38 11.15 14.83 0.67
C VAL A 38 11.06 14.92 -0.86
N SER A 39 12.22 14.85 -1.52
CA SER A 39 12.30 14.92 -2.97
C SER A 39 11.81 13.61 -3.63
N SER A 40 11.52 13.69 -4.93
CA SER A 40 11.15 12.49 -5.69
C SER A 40 12.30 11.48 -5.75
N ALA A 41 13.55 11.95 -5.72
CA ALA A 41 14.71 11.06 -5.68
C ALA A 41 14.72 10.22 -4.39
N THR A 42 14.41 10.84 -3.25
CA THR A 42 14.32 10.14 -1.97
C THR A 42 13.18 9.12 -2.00
N VAL A 43 12.03 9.51 -2.54
CA VAL A 43 10.89 8.59 -2.68
C VAL A 43 11.27 7.41 -3.55
N ARG A 44 11.96 7.63 -4.67
CA ARG A 44 12.42 6.54 -5.53
C ARG A 44 13.38 5.59 -4.82
N ASN A 45 14.27 6.13 -3.99
CA ASN A 45 15.17 5.29 -3.20
C ASN A 45 14.39 4.44 -2.20
N ASP A 46 13.38 5.00 -1.55
CA ASP A 46 12.53 4.26 -0.64
C ASP A 46 11.72 3.20 -1.39
N MET A 47 11.23 3.52 -2.58
CA MET A 47 10.53 2.54 -3.42
C MET A 47 11.44 1.37 -3.80
N ALA A 48 12.70 1.65 -4.14
CA ALA A 48 13.66 0.60 -4.45
C ALA A 48 13.87 -0.33 -3.25
N ALA A 49 14.00 0.24 -2.06
CA ALA A 49 14.13 -0.55 -0.83
C ALA A 49 12.90 -1.41 -0.57
N LEU A 50 11.70 -0.84 -0.76
CA LEU A 50 10.45 -1.58 -0.58
C LEU A 50 10.32 -2.72 -1.60
N GLU A 51 10.77 -2.48 -2.82
CA GLU A 51 10.76 -3.50 -3.88
C GLU A 51 11.72 -4.64 -3.54
N ASP A 52 12.91 -4.31 -3.05
CA ASP A 52 13.90 -5.31 -2.61
C ASP A 52 13.34 -6.17 -1.47
N ASP A 53 12.56 -5.58 -0.60
CA ASP A 53 11.92 -6.30 0.51
C ASP A 53 10.68 -7.08 0.06
N GLY A 54 10.29 -6.97 -1.21
CA GLY A 54 9.13 -7.69 -1.73
C GLY A 54 7.79 -7.10 -1.35
N LEU A 55 7.77 -5.84 -0.94
CA LEU A 55 6.54 -5.17 -0.50
C LEU A 55 5.79 -4.48 -1.64
N ILE A 56 6.51 -4.13 -2.70
CA ILE A 56 5.93 -3.59 -3.94
C ILE A 56 6.61 -4.25 -5.12
N ALA A 57 5.99 -4.15 -6.29
CA ALA A 57 6.52 -4.74 -7.51
C ALA A 57 6.25 -3.83 -8.70
N GLN A 58 7.07 -3.96 -9.74
CA GLN A 58 6.90 -3.22 -10.98
C GLN A 58 6.14 -4.10 -11.98
N PRO A 59 4.96 -3.70 -12.44
CA PRO A 59 4.29 -4.43 -13.51
C PRO A 59 5.01 -4.22 -14.84
N HIS A 60 4.84 -5.18 -15.74
CA HIS A 60 5.56 -5.20 -17.02
C HIS A 60 5.27 -3.98 -17.91
N THR A 61 4.10 -3.40 -17.76
CA THR A 61 3.61 -2.38 -18.69
C THR A 61 3.75 -0.96 -18.17
N SER A 62 4.37 -0.77 -17.00
CA SER A 62 4.39 0.53 -16.37
C SER A 62 5.70 0.76 -15.62
N ALA A 63 6.12 2.03 -15.54
CA ALA A 63 7.23 2.44 -14.70
C ALA A 63 6.81 2.60 -13.23
N GLY A 64 5.50 2.60 -12.94
CA GLY A 64 5.00 2.70 -11.58
C GLY A 64 5.10 1.40 -10.80
N ARG A 65 4.63 1.42 -9.57
CA ARG A 65 4.69 0.27 -8.67
C ARG A 65 3.32 -0.09 -8.15
N VAL A 66 3.11 -1.36 -7.86
CA VAL A 66 1.89 -1.88 -7.24
C VAL A 66 2.27 -2.58 -5.94
N PRO A 67 1.40 -2.58 -4.92
CA PRO A 67 1.69 -3.33 -3.70
C PRO A 67 1.56 -4.82 -3.94
N THR A 68 2.41 -5.59 -3.25
CA THR A 68 2.30 -7.05 -3.21
C THR A 68 1.40 -7.46 -2.05
N ASP A 69 1.05 -8.75 -1.97
CA ASP A 69 0.31 -9.28 -0.82
C ASP A 69 1.07 -9.02 0.48
N LYS A 70 2.38 -9.19 0.44
CA LYS A 70 3.23 -8.92 1.61
C LYS A 70 3.15 -7.44 2.02
N GLY A 71 3.13 -6.54 1.04
CA GLY A 71 3.00 -5.11 1.29
C GLY A 71 1.68 -4.75 1.94
N TYR A 72 0.59 -5.31 1.45
CA TYR A 72 -0.73 -5.13 2.07
C TYR A 72 -0.75 -5.62 3.50
N ARG A 73 -0.20 -6.80 3.75
CA ARG A 73 -0.18 -7.38 5.10
C ARG A 73 0.61 -6.52 6.06
N LEU A 74 1.76 -6.04 5.64
CA LEU A 74 2.56 -5.13 6.49
C LEU A 74 1.79 -3.84 6.79
N PHE A 75 1.15 -3.27 5.78
CA PHE A 75 0.34 -2.06 5.95
C PHE A 75 -0.77 -2.29 6.97
N VAL A 76 -1.50 -3.38 6.85
CA VAL A 76 -2.61 -3.71 7.75
C VAL A 76 -2.10 -3.96 9.17
N ASP A 77 -1.00 -4.70 9.31
CA ASP A 77 -0.43 -4.99 10.63
C ASP A 77 0.00 -3.73 11.35
N ARG A 78 0.66 -2.82 10.64
CA ARG A 78 1.09 -1.54 11.21
C ARG A 78 -0.09 -0.66 11.58
N LEU A 79 -1.11 -0.64 10.74
CA LEU A 79 -2.32 0.13 10.99
C LEU A 79 -3.02 -0.37 12.24
N ALA A 80 -3.10 -1.69 12.41
CA ALA A 80 -3.71 -2.32 13.57
C ALA A 80 -2.96 -2.02 14.88
N GLN A 81 -1.63 -1.89 14.79
CA GLN A 81 -0.81 -1.54 15.96
C GLN A 81 -1.05 -0.11 16.43
N VAL A 82 -1.26 0.80 15.48
CA VAL A 82 -1.46 2.22 15.80
C VAL A 82 -2.89 2.49 16.23
N LYS A 83 -3.85 1.85 15.57
CA LYS A 83 -5.27 2.04 15.83
C LYS A 83 -5.97 0.71 15.64
N PRO A 84 -6.25 -0.02 16.73
CA PRO A 84 -6.91 -1.32 16.61
C PRO A 84 -8.20 -1.21 15.79
N LEU A 85 -8.37 -2.13 14.86
CA LEU A 85 -9.56 -2.17 14.02
C LEU A 85 -10.71 -2.81 14.76
N SER A 86 -11.93 -2.35 14.51
CA SER A 86 -13.14 -3.03 14.94
C SER A 86 -13.26 -4.37 14.23
N ALA A 87 -14.13 -5.23 14.73
CA ALA A 87 -14.37 -6.54 14.09
C ALA A 87 -14.85 -6.37 12.65
N ALA A 88 -15.72 -5.39 12.39
CA ALA A 88 -16.21 -5.12 11.04
C ALA A 88 -15.09 -4.63 10.12
N GLU A 89 -14.25 -3.74 10.62
CA GLU A 89 -13.12 -3.23 9.85
C GLU A 89 -12.12 -4.34 9.54
N ARG A 90 -11.85 -5.23 10.49
CA ARG A 90 -10.97 -6.38 10.26
C ARG A 90 -11.51 -7.29 9.16
N ARG A 91 -12.80 -7.55 9.17
CA ARG A 91 -13.42 -8.39 8.14
C ARG A 91 -13.34 -7.74 6.77
N ALA A 92 -13.55 -6.44 6.69
CA ALA A 92 -13.45 -5.71 5.43
C ALA A 92 -12.03 -5.74 4.88
N VAL A 93 -11.04 -5.52 5.73
CA VAL A 93 -9.64 -5.57 5.35
C VAL A 93 -9.25 -6.98 4.94
N GLN A 94 -9.66 -8.00 5.69
CA GLN A 94 -9.36 -9.38 5.37
C GLN A 94 -9.96 -9.77 4.02
N ALA A 95 -11.19 -9.37 3.77
CA ALA A 95 -11.83 -9.60 2.47
C ALA A 95 -11.04 -8.97 1.32
N PHE A 96 -10.53 -7.76 1.54
CA PHE A 96 -9.70 -7.07 0.56
C PHE A 96 -8.37 -7.80 0.33
N LEU A 97 -7.70 -8.22 1.42
CA LEU A 97 -6.42 -8.93 1.35
C LEU A 97 -6.53 -10.29 0.67
N ASP A 98 -7.63 -10.96 0.88
CA ASP A 98 -7.88 -12.25 0.24
C ASP A 98 -8.04 -12.12 -1.28
N GLY A 99 -8.08 -10.88 -1.74
CA GLY A 99 -7.82 -10.44 -3.12
C GLY A 99 -8.74 -11.01 -4.17
N ALA A 100 -8.82 -12.25 -4.19
CA ALA A 100 -9.70 -12.96 -5.07
C ALA A 100 -11.05 -13.16 -4.43
N VAL A 101 -11.34 -12.41 -3.40
CA VAL A 101 -12.61 -12.56 -2.74
C VAL A 101 -13.70 -12.21 -3.71
N ASP A 102 -14.51 -13.19 -3.92
CA ASP A 102 -15.73 -13.04 -4.65
C ASP A 102 -16.59 -12.00 -3.94
N LEU A 103 -16.87 -10.90 -4.61
CA LEU A 103 -17.70 -9.84 -4.06
C LEU A 103 -19.06 -10.37 -3.62
N ASP A 104 -19.61 -11.32 -4.36
CA ASP A 104 -20.87 -11.95 -4.00
C ASP A 104 -20.79 -12.68 -2.67
N ASP A 105 -19.63 -13.28 -2.39
CA ASP A 105 -19.41 -13.98 -1.13
C ASP A 105 -19.36 -13.00 0.04
N VAL A 106 -18.69 -11.86 -0.14
CA VAL A 106 -18.64 -10.81 0.86
C VAL A 106 -20.03 -10.25 1.13
N LEU A 107 -20.78 -9.99 0.09
CA LEU A 107 -22.13 -9.46 0.21
C LEU A 107 -23.08 -10.45 0.89
N ARG A 108 -22.91 -11.74 0.64
CA ARG A 108 -23.75 -12.74 1.28
C ARG A 108 -23.48 -12.92 2.76
N ARG A 109 -22.26 -12.62 3.19
CA ARG A 109 -21.87 -12.72 4.60
C ARG A 109 -22.26 -11.48 5.41
N SER A 110 -22.56 -10.41 4.75
CA SER A 110 -23.03 -9.19 5.41
C SER A 110 -24.54 -9.12 5.44
#